data_4cdea190be4ff519c2e334780cdc4356
#
_entry.id   4cdea190be4ff519c2e334780cdc4356
#
_cell.length_a   1.000
_cell.length_b   1.000
_cell.length_c   1.000
_cell.angle_alpha   90.00
_cell.angle_beta   90.00
_cell.angle_gamma   90.00
#
_symmetry.space_group_name_H-M   'P 1'
#
loop_
_entity.id
_entity.type
_entity.pdbx_description
1 polymer ?
#
loop_
_entity_poly.entity_id
_entity_poly.type
_entity_poly.pdbx_seq_one_letter_code
_entity_poly.pdbx_strand_id
1 'polypeptide(L)'
;MFAPANQAHFTLTIEGLEHDLKVLEFSGREAISQPYRFDLELVSERPDLNLETLLHQPAFLTLGHEGSGIHGVIHRIAQGESGQRLTRYSLSLVPQLAYLAHRLNQRIFQQLSVPQIVAQILEEHGIQAGLGHRFELGPVIYPERDYCVQYDESDLHFIQRLCEEEGIHYHFQHSEAGHVMVFGDDQTVFPKLAPAPYQQDSGLVADEPVIKRFGLRVETRPSRVTRRDYDFEKPRLLLESAFTSEFAPDLEDYDYPGRFTDRGRGKHLAQRALERHRHDFQLAEGESDQPMLCSGHFLELVEHPRSDWNQLWLLTEIHHQGKQPQVLEESVTNPSAMHNQAPSPLAGE
;
A
#
# COMPACT_ATOMS: atom_id res chain seq x y z
N MET A 1 3.98 22.09 -21.39
CA MET A 1 3.09 23.19 -20.96
C MET A 1 3.42 23.45 -19.52
N PHE A 2 4.01 24.59 -19.17
CA PHE A 2 4.38 24.87 -17.77
C PHE A 2 3.11 24.97 -16.93
N ALA A 3 2.97 24.12 -15.91
CA ALA A 3 1.92 24.29 -14.93
C ALA A 3 2.14 25.62 -14.19
N PRO A 4 1.10 26.46 -14.02
CA PRO A 4 1.26 27.69 -13.27
C PRO A 4 1.71 27.38 -11.84
N ALA A 5 2.68 28.13 -11.34
CA ALA A 5 3.30 27.94 -10.02
C ALA A 5 2.30 27.97 -8.83
N ASN A 6 1.03 28.27 -9.08
CA ASN A 6 -0.04 28.36 -8.10
C ASN A 6 -1.05 27.21 -8.15
N GLN A 7 -0.82 26.13 -8.90
CA GLN A 7 -1.69 24.95 -8.83
C GLN A 7 -1.28 24.05 -7.67
N ALA A 8 -2.25 23.65 -6.85
CA ALA A 8 -2.04 22.65 -5.81
C ALA A 8 -1.67 21.32 -6.49
N HIS A 9 -0.51 20.77 -6.13
CA HIS A 9 -0.06 19.47 -6.63
C HIS A 9 -0.73 18.31 -5.90
N PHE A 10 -1.21 18.56 -4.67
CA PHE A 10 -1.86 17.58 -3.83
C PHE A 10 -3.21 18.15 -3.37
N THR A 11 -4.26 17.40 -3.60
CA THR A 11 -5.62 17.77 -3.15
C THR A 11 -6.26 16.63 -2.40
N LEU A 12 -7.04 16.96 -1.38
CA LEU A 12 -7.85 16.00 -0.65
C LEU A 12 -9.31 16.25 -0.97
N THR A 13 -10.00 15.23 -1.49
CA THR A 13 -11.43 15.25 -1.77
C THR A 13 -12.13 14.39 -0.72
N ILE A 14 -13.12 14.97 -0.02
CA ILE A 14 -14.01 14.29 0.91
C ILE A 14 -15.42 14.64 0.49
N GLU A 15 -16.31 13.66 0.37
CA GLU A 15 -17.69 13.89 -0.03
C GLU A 15 -18.37 14.87 0.95
N GLY A 16 -19.00 15.91 0.42
CA GLY A 16 -19.67 16.97 1.21
C GLY A 16 -18.75 18.00 1.87
N LEU A 17 -17.42 17.90 1.68
CA LEU A 17 -16.44 18.86 2.24
C LEU A 17 -15.40 19.30 1.19
N GLU A 18 -15.83 19.46 -0.04
CA GLU A 18 -14.96 19.80 -1.15
C GLU A 18 -14.30 21.17 -0.95
N HIS A 19 -12.97 21.24 -1.18
CA HIS A 19 -12.14 22.44 -1.14
C HIS A 19 -11.96 23.14 0.25
N ASP A 20 -12.58 22.66 1.31
CA ASP A 20 -12.45 23.26 2.63
C ASP A 20 -11.10 22.92 3.31
N LEU A 21 -10.58 21.73 3.07
CA LEU A 21 -9.33 21.24 3.62
C LEU A 21 -8.24 21.22 2.56
N LYS A 22 -7.21 22.04 2.72
CA LYS A 22 -6.06 22.11 1.82
C LYS A 22 -4.89 21.33 2.40
N VAL A 23 -4.28 20.46 1.61
CA VAL A 23 -3.12 19.66 2.02
C VAL A 23 -1.91 20.57 2.13
N LEU A 24 -1.29 20.64 3.31
CA LEU A 24 -0.04 21.35 3.56
C LEU A 24 1.15 20.43 3.35
N GLU A 25 1.10 19.26 3.98
CA GLU A 25 2.08 18.20 3.79
C GLU A 25 1.45 16.85 4.05
N PHE A 26 2.06 15.82 3.53
CA PHE A 26 1.69 14.44 3.85
C PHE A 26 2.92 13.54 3.89
N SER A 27 2.79 12.46 4.63
CA SER A 27 3.67 11.30 4.58
C SER A 27 2.83 10.04 4.46
N GLY A 28 3.28 9.07 3.67
CA GLY A 28 2.55 7.83 3.47
C GLY A 28 3.48 6.64 3.31
N ARG A 29 2.98 5.47 3.68
CA ARG A 29 3.64 4.19 3.45
C ARG A 29 2.64 3.21 2.87
N GLU A 30 3.04 2.55 1.82
CA GLU A 30 2.32 1.42 1.23
C GLU A 30 3.28 0.28 0.92
N ALA A 31 2.82 -0.96 1.07
CA ALA A 31 3.60 -2.15 0.79
C ALA A 31 2.69 -3.32 0.38
N ILE A 32 3.25 -4.28 -0.36
CA ILE A 32 2.58 -5.54 -0.69
C ILE A 32 2.24 -6.27 0.62
N SER A 33 1.03 -6.82 0.70
CA SER A 33 0.52 -7.58 1.84
C SER A 33 0.45 -6.80 3.15
N GLN A 34 0.36 -5.47 3.07
CA GLN A 34 0.16 -4.60 4.23
C GLN A 34 -0.89 -3.52 3.96
N PRO A 35 -1.69 -3.12 4.97
CA PRO A 35 -2.52 -1.94 4.86
C PRO A 35 -1.65 -0.69 4.72
N TYR A 36 -1.95 0.15 3.74
CA TYR A 36 -1.29 1.45 3.61
C TYR A 36 -1.77 2.44 4.68
N ARG A 37 -0.96 3.47 4.93
CA ARG A 37 -1.32 4.60 5.78
C ARG A 37 -0.71 5.88 5.24
N PHE A 38 -1.54 6.93 5.15
CA PHE A 38 -1.13 8.28 4.81
C PHE A 38 -1.56 9.23 5.93
N ASP A 39 -0.62 9.94 6.49
CA ASP A 39 -0.84 10.97 7.51
C ASP A 39 -0.70 12.34 6.84
N LEU A 40 -1.74 13.16 6.93
CA LEU A 40 -1.86 14.44 6.26
C LEU A 40 -1.95 15.57 7.29
N GLU A 41 -1.19 16.64 7.06
CA GLU A 41 -1.36 17.93 7.69
C GLU A 41 -2.12 18.86 6.74
N LEU A 42 -3.19 19.44 7.25
CA LEU A 42 -4.16 20.20 6.48
C LEU A 42 -4.36 21.58 7.09
N VAL A 43 -4.82 22.52 6.27
CA VAL A 43 -5.25 23.83 6.71
C VAL A 43 -6.64 24.15 6.15
N SER A 44 -7.44 24.86 6.94
CA SER A 44 -8.76 25.34 6.56
C SER A 44 -9.03 26.72 7.15
N GLU A 45 -9.85 27.51 6.47
CA GLU A 45 -10.38 28.76 7.02
C GLU A 45 -11.53 28.53 8.02
N ARG A 46 -12.03 27.29 8.09
CA ARG A 46 -13.09 26.87 9.00
C ARG A 46 -12.52 26.31 10.31
N PRO A 47 -12.78 26.97 11.46
CA PRO A 47 -12.34 26.47 12.76
C PRO A 47 -13.35 25.52 13.43
N ASP A 48 -14.47 25.23 12.78
CA ASP A 48 -15.66 24.60 13.38
C ASP A 48 -16.08 23.29 12.69
N LEU A 49 -15.14 22.59 12.04
CA LEU A 49 -15.44 21.32 11.40
C LEU A 49 -15.87 20.27 12.43
N ASN A 50 -16.98 19.59 12.16
CA ASN A 50 -17.42 18.49 13.02
C ASN A 50 -16.58 17.24 12.71
N LEU A 51 -15.58 16.97 13.57
CA LEU A 51 -14.62 15.90 13.39
C LEU A 51 -15.26 14.50 13.43
N GLU A 52 -16.30 14.31 14.26
CA GLU A 52 -16.97 13.00 14.38
C GLU A 52 -17.67 12.60 13.08
N THR A 53 -18.24 13.56 12.35
CA THR A 53 -18.91 13.28 11.07
C THR A 53 -17.94 12.95 9.95
N LEU A 54 -16.67 13.30 10.11
CA LEU A 54 -15.61 13.01 9.13
C LEU A 54 -14.94 11.67 9.36
N LEU A 55 -15.05 11.07 10.54
CA LEU A 55 -14.55 9.72 10.79
C LEU A 55 -15.27 8.72 9.89
N HIS A 56 -14.50 7.78 9.34
CA HIS A 56 -14.95 6.71 8.43
C HIS A 56 -15.44 7.20 7.06
N GLN A 57 -15.43 8.51 6.79
CA GLN A 57 -15.77 9.00 5.46
C GLN A 57 -14.69 8.59 4.44
N PRO A 58 -15.11 8.21 3.23
CA PRO A 58 -14.19 7.99 2.13
C PRO A 58 -13.53 9.31 1.74
N ALA A 59 -12.26 9.23 1.39
CA ALA A 59 -11.48 10.37 0.94
C ALA A 59 -10.46 9.94 -0.12
N PHE A 60 -10.15 10.87 -1.03
CA PHE A 60 -9.18 10.66 -2.10
C PHE A 60 -8.09 11.73 -2.05
N LEU A 61 -6.85 11.29 -1.83
CA LEU A 61 -5.66 12.12 -1.91
C LEU A 61 -5.13 12.05 -3.34
N THR A 62 -5.32 13.11 -4.12
CA THR A 62 -4.76 13.21 -5.47
C THR A 62 -3.27 13.53 -5.39
N LEU A 63 -2.47 12.80 -6.15
CA LEU A 63 -1.02 12.97 -6.28
C LEU A 63 -0.68 13.41 -7.70
N GLY A 64 -0.15 14.63 -7.86
CA GLY A 64 0.23 15.15 -9.17
C GLY A 64 -0.95 15.61 -10.03
N HIS A 65 -0.73 15.70 -11.37
CA HIS A 65 -1.67 16.33 -12.31
C HIS A 65 -2.57 15.36 -13.08
N GLU A 66 -2.31 14.05 -13.03
CA GLU A 66 -2.98 13.05 -13.88
C GLU A 66 -4.16 12.33 -13.20
N GLY A 67 -4.63 12.84 -12.07
CA GLY A 67 -5.75 12.20 -11.34
C GLY A 67 -5.38 10.92 -10.62
N SER A 68 -4.09 10.59 -10.54
CA SER A 68 -3.60 9.49 -9.72
C SER A 68 -3.63 9.87 -8.25
N GLY A 69 -3.87 8.90 -7.40
CA GLY A 69 -3.96 9.18 -5.98
C GLY A 69 -4.29 7.96 -5.16
N ILE A 70 -4.48 8.22 -3.88
CA ILE A 70 -4.76 7.22 -2.86
C ILE A 70 -6.18 7.42 -2.34
N HIS A 71 -7.05 6.47 -2.61
CA HIS A 71 -8.36 6.40 -1.97
C HIS A 71 -8.24 5.68 -0.64
N GLY A 72 -8.96 6.14 0.38
CA GLY A 72 -9.03 5.46 1.67
C GLY A 72 -10.19 5.96 2.50
N VAL A 73 -10.22 5.56 3.76
CA VAL A 73 -11.19 6.03 4.76
C VAL A 73 -10.46 6.80 5.86
N ILE A 74 -11.09 7.85 6.37
CA ILE A 74 -10.54 8.66 7.45
C ILE A 74 -10.59 7.85 8.74
N HIS A 75 -9.43 7.38 9.20
CA HIS A 75 -9.28 6.59 10.42
C HIS A 75 -9.11 7.45 11.66
N ARG A 76 -8.43 8.58 11.51
CA ARG A 76 -8.16 9.55 12.56
C ARG A 76 -8.27 10.94 11.98
N ILE A 77 -8.85 11.86 12.74
CA ILE A 77 -8.84 13.29 12.45
C ILE A 77 -8.68 14.07 13.75
N ALA A 78 -7.91 15.13 13.70
CA ALA A 78 -7.73 16.03 14.83
C ALA A 78 -7.67 17.48 14.35
N GLN A 79 -8.16 18.39 15.18
CA GLN A 79 -7.96 19.83 15.02
C GLN A 79 -6.80 20.26 15.93
N GLY A 80 -5.86 20.96 15.34
CA GLY A 80 -4.73 21.56 16.03
C GLY A 80 -4.98 23.03 16.38
N GLU A 81 -3.93 23.83 16.26
CA GLU A 81 -3.98 25.27 16.58
C GLU A 81 -4.82 26.03 15.55
N SER A 82 -5.60 26.98 16.04
CA SER A 82 -6.35 27.94 15.23
C SER A 82 -5.64 29.29 15.29
N GLY A 83 -5.14 29.77 14.15
CA GLY A 83 -4.65 31.11 13.98
C GLY A 83 -5.79 32.11 13.71
N GLN A 84 -5.44 33.35 13.38
CA GLN A 84 -6.44 34.38 13.04
C GLN A 84 -7.25 34.05 11.79
N ARG A 85 -6.70 33.27 10.87
CA ARG A 85 -7.32 32.95 9.57
C ARG A 85 -7.37 31.46 9.27
N LEU A 86 -6.32 30.72 9.58
CA LEU A 86 -6.21 29.32 9.26
C LEU A 86 -6.19 28.47 10.52
N THR A 87 -6.93 27.40 10.50
CA THR A 87 -6.92 26.33 11.49
C THR A 87 -6.20 25.11 10.92
N ARG A 88 -5.35 24.51 11.73
CA ARG A 88 -4.65 23.28 11.36
C ARG A 88 -5.50 22.07 11.70
N TYR A 89 -5.46 21.10 10.80
CA TYR A 89 -6.07 19.80 10.98
C TYR A 89 -5.04 18.72 10.62
N SER A 90 -5.14 17.57 11.25
CA SER A 90 -4.40 16.39 10.85
C SER A 90 -5.34 15.22 10.68
N LEU A 91 -5.12 14.38 9.68
CA LEU A 91 -5.89 13.16 9.48
C LEU A 91 -5.01 12.00 9.01
N SER A 92 -5.49 10.78 9.29
CA SER A 92 -4.89 9.55 8.78
C SER A 92 -5.86 8.86 7.84
N LEU A 93 -5.39 8.57 6.62
CA LEU A 93 -6.10 7.85 5.57
C LEU A 93 -5.58 6.42 5.52
N VAL A 94 -6.47 5.43 5.59
CA VAL A 94 -6.14 4.01 5.58
C VAL A 94 -7.11 3.22 4.69
N PRO A 95 -6.79 1.98 4.26
CA PRO A 95 -7.77 1.12 3.62
C PRO A 95 -8.81 0.62 4.64
N GLN A 96 -9.99 0.28 4.19
CA GLN A 96 -11.02 -0.34 5.04
C GLN A 96 -10.49 -1.62 5.72
N LEU A 97 -9.57 -2.34 5.09
CA LEU A 97 -8.86 -3.49 5.65
C LEU A 97 -8.23 -3.21 7.02
N ALA A 98 -7.78 -1.98 7.29
CA ALA A 98 -7.13 -1.63 8.56
C ALA A 98 -8.06 -1.82 9.78
N TYR A 99 -9.38 -1.75 9.58
CA TYR A 99 -10.34 -1.97 10.66
C TYR A 99 -10.38 -3.41 11.17
N LEU A 100 -9.95 -4.37 10.36
CA LEU A 100 -9.86 -5.77 10.75
C LEU A 100 -8.85 -5.99 11.90
N ALA A 101 -7.92 -5.07 12.12
CA ALA A 101 -6.99 -5.10 13.25
C ALA A 101 -7.69 -4.88 14.60
N HIS A 102 -8.87 -4.28 14.60
CA HIS A 102 -9.63 -3.93 15.82
C HIS A 102 -10.67 -4.98 16.22
N ARG A 103 -10.88 -6.03 15.42
CA ARG A 103 -11.78 -7.14 15.75
C ARG A 103 -10.98 -8.39 16.11
N LEU A 104 -10.91 -8.71 17.41
CA LEU A 104 -10.36 -9.95 17.93
C LEU A 104 -11.42 -11.04 17.93
N ASN A 105 -11.05 -12.26 17.58
CA ASN A 105 -12.02 -13.35 17.48
C ASN A 105 -11.45 -14.69 17.93
N GLN A 106 -12.38 -15.60 18.29
CA GLN A 106 -12.09 -17.00 18.59
C GLN A 106 -13.16 -17.85 17.90
N ARG A 107 -12.82 -18.39 16.74
CA ARG A 107 -13.76 -19.15 15.92
C ARG A 107 -13.07 -20.22 15.09
N ILE A 108 -13.86 -21.12 14.58
CA ILE A 108 -13.42 -22.28 13.81
C ILE A 108 -14.07 -22.22 12.44
N PHE A 109 -13.25 -22.46 11.42
CA PHE A 109 -13.68 -22.67 10.05
C PHE A 109 -13.46 -24.13 9.69
N GLN A 110 -14.44 -24.76 9.06
CA GLN A 110 -14.40 -26.15 8.64
C GLN A 110 -14.83 -26.28 7.17
N GLN A 111 -14.20 -27.21 6.46
CA GLN A 111 -14.49 -27.51 5.06
C GLN A 111 -14.43 -26.26 4.15
N LEU A 112 -13.48 -25.37 4.40
CA LEU A 112 -13.23 -24.15 3.64
C LEU A 112 -11.75 -24.07 3.25
N SER A 113 -11.49 -23.63 2.03
CA SER A 113 -10.16 -23.24 1.58
C SER A 113 -9.76 -21.87 2.13
N VAL A 114 -8.45 -21.56 2.12
CA VAL A 114 -7.97 -20.25 2.60
C VAL A 114 -8.60 -19.09 1.84
N PRO A 115 -8.69 -19.08 0.50
CA PRO A 115 -9.39 -17.99 -0.20
C PRO A 115 -10.86 -17.81 0.23
N GLN A 116 -11.57 -18.91 0.51
CA GLN A 116 -12.97 -18.83 0.99
C GLN A 116 -13.06 -18.27 2.41
N ILE A 117 -12.14 -18.66 3.32
CA ILE A 117 -12.07 -18.10 4.68
C ILE A 117 -11.78 -16.60 4.62
N VAL A 118 -10.80 -16.20 3.82
CA VAL A 118 -10.43 -14.78 3.65
C VAL A 118 -11.59 -13.98 3.07
N ALA A 119 -12.24 -14.46 2.01
CA ALA A 119 -13.40 -13.81 1.41
C ALA A 119 -14.55 -13.62 2.43
N GLN A 120 -14.88 -14.67 3.19
CA GLN A 120 -15.92 -14.60 4.22
C GLN A 120 -15.62 -13.51 5.26
N ILE A 121 -14.37 -13.43 5.74
CA ILE A 121 -13.99 -12.42 6.74
C ILE A 121 -14.07 -11.00 6.16
N LEU A 122 -13.62 -10.81 4.92
CA LEU A 122 -13.71 -9.51 4.24
C LEU A 122 -15.16 -9.06 4.06
N GLU A 123 -16.05 -9.97 3.64
CA GLU A 123 -17.47 -9.69 3.48
C GLU A 123 -18.16 -9.33 4.80
N GLU A 124 -17.78 -9.98 5.91
CA GLU A 124 -18.25 -9.62 7.26
C GLU A 124 -17.90 -8.18 7.67
N HIS A 125 -16.81 -7.64 7.10
CA HIS A 125 -16.41 -6.25 7.28
C HIS A 125 -16.92 -5.30 6.18
N GLY A 126 -17.82 -5.78 5.31
CA GLY A 126 -18.40 -4.99 4.22
C GLY A 126 -17.47 -4.77 3.03
N ILE A 127 -16.32 -5.44 2.99
CA ILE A 127 -15.39 -5.43 1.85
C ILE A 127 -15.88 -6.47 0.83
N GLN A 128 -16.77 -6.04 -0.07
CA GLN A 128 -17.51 -6.93 -0.97
C GLN A 128 -16.64 -7.42 -2.14
N ALA A 129 -16.90 -8.67 -2.56
CA ALA A 129 -16.28 -9.24 -3.74
C ALA A 129 -16.60 -8.43 -5.02
N GLY A 130 -15.60 -8.19 -5.84
CA GLY A 130 -15.69 -7.42 -7.08
C GLY A 130 -15.68 -5.90 -6.90
N LEU A 131 -16.00 -5.37 -5.71
CA LEU A 131 -15.97 -3.94 -5.40
C LEU A 131 -14.79 -3.56 -4.49
N GLY A 132 -14.63 -4.24 -3.37
CA GLY A 132 -13.58 -3.98 -2.39
C GLY A 132 -12.41 -4.97 -2.45
N HIS A 133 -12.67 -6.20 -2.93
CA HIS A 133 -11.62 -7.19 -3.13
C HIS A 133 -11.89 -8.10 -4.33
N ARG A 134 -10.84 -8.71 -4.87
CA ARG A 134 -10.92 -9.79 -5.85
C ARG A 134 -9.71 -10.71 -5.76
N PHE A 135 -9.91 -11.97 -6.15
CA PHE A 135 -8.86 -12.98 -6.24
C PHE A 135 -8.48 -13.20 -7.70
N GLU A 136 -7.21 -13.03 -8.00
CA GLU A 136 -6.57 -13.34 -9.29
C GLU A 136 -5.55 -14.44 -9.06
N LEU A 137 -6.04 -15.64 -8.70
CA LEU A 137 -5.20 -16.80 -8.37
C LEU A 137 -4.92 -17.62 -9.62
N GLY A 138 -3.72 -18.19 -9.67
CA GLY A 138 -3.30 -19.13 -10.73
C GLY A 138 -4.02 -20.49 -10.64
N PRO A 139 -3.53 -21.48 -11.37
CA PRO A 139 -4.16 -22.80 -11.44
C PRO A 139 -3.94 -23.66 -10.17
N VAL A 140 -3.37 -23.10 -9.12
CA VAL A 140 -3.13 -23.80 -7.86
C VAL A 140 -4.45 -24.12 -7.18
N ILE A 141 -4.63 -25.38 -6.76
CA ILE A 141 -5.80 -25.81 -6.00
C ILE A 141 -5.49 -25.62 -4.52
N TYR A 142 -6.27 -24.77 -3.86
CA TYR A 142 -6.24 -24.56 -2.42
C TYR A 142 -7.18 -25.59 -1.76
N PRO A 143 -6.65 -26.57 -1.00
CA PRO A 143 -7.49 -27.59 -0.41
C PRO A 143 -8.41 -27.01 0.68
N GLU A 144 -9.60 -27.58 0.78
CA GLU A 144 -10.45 -27.34 1.94
C GLU A 144 -9.77 -27.89 3.19
N ARG A 145 -9.79 -27.11 4.26
CA ARG A 145 -9.25 -27.50 5.57
C ARG A 145 -10.38 -28.12 6.39
N ASP A 146 -10.12 -29.31 6.92
CA ASP A 146 -11.05 -29.93 7.87
C ASP A 146 -11.28 -29.04 9.08
N TYR A 147 -10.23 -28.32 9.49
CA TYR A 147 -10.22 -27.51 10.70
C TYR A 147 -9.20 -26.35 10.57
N CYS A 148 -9.69 -25.13 10.71
CA CYS A 148 -8.86 -23.93 10.74
C CYS A 148 -9.34 -23.01 11.87
N VAL A 149 -8.46 -22.70 12.81
CA VAL A 149 -8.79 -21.94 14.02
C VAL A 149 -8.21 -20.55 13.95
N GLN A 150 -9.07 -19.58 14.18
CA GLN A 150 -8.68 -18.25 14.64
C GLN A 150 -8.72 -18.27 16.17
N TYR A 151 -7.58 -18.06 16.82
CA TYR A 151 -7.49 -18.15 18.28
C TYR A 151 -6.78 -16.93 18.85
N ASP A 152 -7.55 -16.08 19.54
CA ASP A 152 -7.09 -14.88 20.24
C ASP A 152 -6.22 -13.96 19.35
N GLU A 153 -6.62 -13.81 18.10
CA GLU A 153 -5.94 -12.98 17.12
C GLU A 153 -6.94 -12.09 16.37
N SER A 154 -6.44 -10.94 15.86
CA SER A 154 -7.28 -10.06 15.05
C SER A 154 -7.62 -10.69 13.70
N ASP A 155 -8.74 -10.27 13.12
CA ASP A 155 -9.13 -10.74 11.79
C ASP A 155 -8.06 -10.41 10.75
N LEU A 156 -7.42 -9.25 10.87
CA LEU A 156 -6.31 -8.87 9.98
C LEU A 156 -5.14 -9.83 10.11
N HIS A 157 -4.68 -10.11 11.34
CA HIS A 157 -3.56 -11.03 11.56
C HIS A 157 -3.89 -12.43 11.04
N PHE A 158 -5.11 -12.90 11.29
CA PHE A 158 -5.56 -14.21 10.85
C PHE A 158 -5.50 -14.36 9.32
N ILE A 159 -6.08 -13.44 8.56
CA ILE A 159 -6.04 -13.51 7.09
C ILE A 159 -4.62 -13.36 6.55
N GLN A 160 -3.79 -12.49 7.15
CA GLN A 160 -2.41 -12.30 6.70
C GLN A 160 -1.57 -13.56 6.88
N ARG A 161 -1.64 -14.23 8.06
CA ARG A 161 -0.88 -15.47 8.26
C ARG A 161 -1.38 -16.64 7.40
N LEU A 162 -2.70 -16.70 7.10
CA LEU A 162 -3.23 -17.71 6.18
C LEU A 162 -2.74 -17.47 4.74
N CYS A 163 -2.74 -16.21 4.32
CA CYS A 163 -2.22 -15.83 3.00
C CYS A 163 -0.72 -16.11 2.91
N GLU A 164 0.06 -15.77 3.94
CA GLU A 164 1.50 -16.05 3.99
C GLU A 164 1.80 -17.56 3.91
N GLU A 165 1.03 -18.40 4.61
CA GLU A 165 1.17 -19.86 4.55
C GLU A 165 0.94 -20.41 3.16
N GLU A 166 -0.05 -19.88 2.42
CA GLU A 166 -0.40 -20.31 1.07
C GLU A 166 0.44 -19.65 -0.03
N GLY A 167 1.21 -18.62 0.30
CA GLY A 167 1.93 -17.80 -0.68
C GLY A 167 1.02 -16.85 -1.46
N ILE A 168 -0.10 -16.47 -0.88
CA ILE A 168 -1.02 -15.46 -1.43
C ILE A 168 -0.56 -14.10 -0.94
N HIS A 169 -0.35 -13.17 -1.86
CA HIS A 169 -0.07 -11.77 -1.57
C HIS A 169 -1.27 -10.90 -1.95
N TYR A 170 -1.29 -9.65 -1.49
CA TYR A 170 -2.25 -8.66 -1.97
C TYR A 170 -1.61 -7.30 -2.17
N HIS A 171 -2.20 -6.52 -3.07
CA HIS A 171 -1.87 -5.11 -3.30
C HIS A 171 -3.17 -4.32 -3.50
N PHE A 172 -3.07 -3.00 -3.51
CA PHE A 172 -4.21 -2.12 -3.69
C PHE A 172 -4.17 -1.46 -5.06
N GLN A 173 -5.34 -1.33 -5.67
CA GLN A 173 -5.58 -0.50 -6.84
C GLN A 173 -6.54 0.61 -6.44
N HIS A 174 -6.17 1.85 -6.76
CA HIS A 174 -6.91 3.04 -6.36
C HIS A 174 -7.61 3.69 -7.54
N SER A 175 -8.77 4.29 -7.25
CA SER A 175 -9.49 5.21 -8.12
C SER A 175 -10.18 6.26 -7.24
N GLU A 176 -10.69 7.33 -7.83
CA GLU A 176 -11.47 8.32 -7.09
C GLU A 176 -12.72 7.71 -6.42
N ALA A 177 -13.31 6.68 -7.04
CA ALA A 177 -14.51 6.02 -6.54
C ALA A 177 -14.26 4.97 -5.44
N GLY A 178 -13.00 4.54 -5.25
CA GLY A 178 -12.71 3.48 -4.26
C GLY A 178 -11.32 2.89 -4.41
N HIS A 179 -11.02 1.95 -3.53
CA HIS A 179 -9.85 1.09 -3.62
C HIS A 179 -10.25 -0.37 -3.64
N VAL A 180 -9.55 -1.16 -4.43
CA VAL A 180 -9.78 -2.61 -4.57
C VAL A 180 -8.53 -3.35 -4.13
N MET A 181 -8.69 -4.30 -3.22
CA MET A 181 -7.64 -5.22 -2.80
C MET A 181 -7.58 -6.42 -3.76
N VAL A 182 -6.45 -6.59 -4.43
CA VAL A 182 -6.22 -7.67 -5.39
C VAL A 182 -5.34 -8.71 -4.76
N PHE A 183 -5.88 -9.92 -4.57
CA PHE A 183 -5.12 -11.09 -4.11
C PHE A 183 -4.56 -11.86 -5.28
N GLY A 184 -3.31 -12.27 -5.19
CA GLY A 184 -2.63 -13.08 -6.17
C GLY A 184 -1.66 -14.08 -5.55
N ASP A 185 -1.28 -15.09 -6.30
CA ASP A 185 -0.30 -16.12 -5.91
C ASP A 185 0.87 -16.22 -6.88
N ASP A 186 0.92 -15.31 -7.86
CA ASP A 186 1.96 -15.21 -8.88
C ASP A 186 2.23 -13.74 -9.22
N GLN A 187 3.45 -13.44 -9.65
CA GLN A 187 3.87 -12.07 -10.00
C GLN A 187 3.16 -11.49 -11.24
N THR A 188 2.48 -12.31 -12.04
CA THR A 188 1.78 -11.85 -13.26
C THR A 188 0.56 -10.98 -12.97
N VAL A 189 0.07 -10.97 -11.73
CA VAL A 189 -1.05 -10.10 -11.30
C VAL A 189 -0.63 -8.65 -11.11
N PHE A 190 0.67 -8.37 -11.00
CA PHE A 190 1.15 -7.00 -10.81
C PHE A 190 1.16 -6.23 -12.14
N PRO A 191 0.46 -5.08 -12.20
CA PRO A 191 0.50 -4.23 -13.38
C PRO A 191 1.87 -3.59 -13.58
N LYS A 192 2.10 -3.06 -14.79
CA LYS A 192 3.32 -2.32 -15.12
C LYS A 192 3.03 -0.84 -15.17
N LEU A 193 3.93 -0.05 -14.57
CA LEU A 193 3.99 1.38 -14.74
C LEU A 193 4.72 1.76 -16.04
N ALA A 194 4.60 3.02 -16.43
CA ALA A 194 5.43 3.56 -17.49
C ALA A 194 6.92 3.47 -17.11
N PRO A 195 7.83 3.28 -18.10
CA PRO A 195 9.26 3.29 -17.83
C PRO A 195 9.71 4.60 -17.17
N ALA A 196 10.63 4.50 -16.21
CA ALA A 196 11.19 5.65 -15.51
C ALA A 196 12.69 5.78 -15.81
N PRO A 197 13.12 6.92 -16.35
CA PRO A 197 14.53 7.17 -16.61
C PRO A 197 15.30 7.42 -15.31
N TYR A 198 16.53 6.91 -15.25
CA TYR A 198 17.46 7.23 -14.19
C TYR A 198 18.22 8.50 -14.51
N GLN A 199 18.12 9.49 -13.65
CA GLN A 199 18.94 10.69 -13.74
C GLN A 199 19.43 11.04 -12.35
N GLN A 200 20.74 10.84 -12.12
CA GLN A 200 21.34 11.19 -10.85
C GLN A 200 21.12 12.67 -10.54
N ASP A 201 20.77 12.96 -9.29
CA ASP A 201 20.59 14.33 -8.81
C ASP A 201 21.88 15.13 -9.00
N SER A 202 21.90 15.96 -10.04
CA SER A 202 23.02 16.82 -10.43
C SER A 202 22.75 18.29 -10.06
N GLY A 203 21.67 18.57 -9.33
CA GLY A 203 21.21 19.94 -9.02
C GLY A 203 20.52 20.64 -10.19
N LEU A 204 20.37 19.98 -11.34
CA LEU A 204 19.55 20.43 -12.46
C LEU A 204 18.14 19.86 -12.28
N VAL A 205 17.13 20.69 -12.48
CA VAL A 205 15.75 20.24 -12.47
C VAL A 205 15.49 19.47 -13.77
N ALA A 206 15.13 18.21 -13.66
CA ALA A 206 14.68 17.43 -14.80
C ALA A 206 13.33 17.98 -15.32
N ASP A 207 13.13 17.99 -16.64
CA ASP A 207 11.87 18.43 -17.23
C ASP A 207 10.71 17.43 -16.98
N GLU A 208 11.07 16.15 -16.71
CA GLU A 208 10.14 15.06 -16.42
C GLU A 208 10.55 14.36 -15.10
N PRO A 209 9.62 13.70 -14.39
CA PRO A 209 9.93 12.95 -13.18
C PRO A 209 10.89 11.79 -13.46
N VAL A 210 11.89 11.61 -12.60
CA VAL A 210 12.99 10.65 -12.78
C VAL A 210 13.29 9.84 -11.52
N ILE A 211 14.00 8.72 -11.68
CA ILE A 211 14.65 8.03 -10.56
C ILE A 211 15.98 8.71 -10.28
N LYS A 212 16.09 9.36 -9.12
CA LYS A 212 17.26 10.18 -8.73
C LYS A 212 18.38 9.37 -8.10
N ARG A 213 17.99 8.34 -7.37
CA ARG A 213 18.89 7.41 -6.69
C ARG A 213 18.42 5.99 -6.92
N PHE A 214 19.34 5.09 -7.09
CA PHE A 214 19.07 3.66 -7.20
C PHE A 214 20.29 2.88 -6.73
N GLY A 215 20.10 1.96 -5.81
CA GLY A 215 21.13 1.10 -5.25
C GLY A 215 20.61 -0.31 -5.07
N LEU A 216 21.49 -1.31 -5.16
CA LEU A 216 21.17 -2.73 -5.02
C LEU A 216 21.95 -3.33 -3.86
N ARG A 217 21.27 -3.98 -2.95
CA ARG A 217 21.80 -4.82 -1.89
C ARG A 217 21.55 -6.28 -2.22
N VAL A 218 22.54 -7.13 -1.99
CA VAL A 218 22.44 -8.59 -2.08
C VAL A 218 22.82 -9.16 -0.74
N GLU A 219 21.99 -10.04 -0.18
CA GLU A 219 22.18 -10.58 1.15
C GLU A 219 21.95 -12.10 1.19
N THR A 220 22.74 -12.81 2.00
CA THR A 220 22.60 -14.26 2.14
C THR A 220 21.25 -14.62 2.74
N ARG A 221 20.57 -15.58 2.12
CA ARG A 221 19.28 -16.14 2.56
C ARG A 221 19.31 -17.66 2.52
N PRO A 222 18.41 -18.37 3.21
CA PRO A 222 18.26 -19.81 3.08
C PRO A 222 18.17 -20.26 1.62
N SER A 223 18.84 -21.34 1.30
CA SER A 223 18.87 -21.92 -0.05
C SER A 223 18.02 -23.17 -0.17
N ARG A 224 17.59 -23.75 0.96
CA ARG A 224 16.79 -24.95 1.02
C ARG A 224 15.75 -24.88 2.11
N VAL A 225 14.53 -25.36 1.83
CA VAL A 225 13.49 -25.60 2.82
C VAL A 225 13.11 -27.05 2.78
N THR A 226 13.09 -27.70 3.94
CA THR A 226 12.61 -29.08 4.12
C THR A 226 11.44 -29.07 5.11
N ARG A 227 10.31 -29.60 4.66
CA ARG A 227 9.14 -29.78 5.51
C ARG A 227 8.83 -31.25 5.66
N ARG A 228 8.60 -31.70 6.89
CA ARG A 228 8.29 -33.08 7.21
C ARG A 228 7.04 -33.14 8.07
N ASP A 229 6.23 -34.18 7.83
CA ASP A 229 5.06 -34.48 8.66
C ASP A 229 4.93 -35.97 8.91
N TYR A 230 3.99 -36.36 9.75
CA TYR A 230 3.69 -37.75 10.07
C TYR A 230 2.18 -37.98 10.04
N ASP A 231 1.76 -38.93 9.17
CA ASP A 231 0.38 -39.39 9.09
C ASP A 231 0.23 -40.69 9.90
N PHE A 232 -0.50 -40.62 10.99
CA PHE A 232 -0.73 -41.78 11.86
C PHE A 232 -1.65 -42.84 11.22
N GLU A 233 -2.48 -42.44 10.24
CA GLU A 233 -3.31 -43.38 9.48
C GLU A 233 -2.48 -44.13 8.43
N LYS A 234 -1.41 -43.50 7.93
CA LYS A 234 -0.51 -44.04 6.90
C LYS A 234 0.95 -43.99 7.37
N PRO A 235 1.31 -44.67 8.47
CA PRO A 235 2.61 -44.51 9.14
C PRO A 235 3.82 -44.94 8.27
N ARG A 236 3.59 -45.66 7.18
CA ARG A 236 4.64 -46.08 6.22
C ARG A 236 4.86 -45.01 5.12
N LEU A 237 4.01 -44.03 5.01
CA LEU A 237 4.16 -42.94 4.03
C LEU A 237 5.15 -41.94 4.59
N LEU A 238 6.30 -41.80 3.92
CA LEU A 238 7.24 -40.72 4.24
C LEU A 238 6.67 -39.41 3.68
N LEU A 239 6.20 -38.57 4.59
CA LEU A 239 5.77 -37.20 4.31
C LEU A 239 6.95 -36.25 4.53
N GLU A 240 7.82 -36.16 3.54
CA GLU A 240 8.93 -35.22 3.49
C GLU A 240 8.96 -34.58 2.12
N SER A 241 9.07 -33.26 2.10
CA SER A 241 9.16 -32.47 0.87
C SER A 241 10.22 -31.39 1.06
N ALA A 242 11.14 -31.31 0.13
CA ALA A 242 12.17 -30.30 0.10
C ALA A 242 12.10 -29.49 -1.20
N PHE A 243 12.45 -28.23 -1.11
CA PHE A 243 12.65 -27.35 -2.24
C PHE A 243 14.00 -26.63 -2.09
N THR A 244 14.82 -26.67 -3.13
CA THR A 244 16.19 -26.16 -3.09
C THR A 244 16.44 -25.20 -4.24
N SER A 245 17.10 -24.08 -3.97
CA SER A 245 17.62 -23.16 -4.97
C SER A 245 19.09 -23.52 -5.31
N GLU A 246 19.57 -23.03 -6.44
CA GLU A 246 20.97 -23.23 -6.88
C GLU A 246 22.00 -22.35 -6.20
N PHE A 247 21.57 -21.56 -5.18
CA PHE A 247 22.42 -20.58 -4.51
C PHE A 247 23.23 -21.20 -3.36
N ALA A 248 24.47 -20.75 -3.22
CA ALA A 248 25.34 -21.05 -2.08
C ALA A 248 25.30 -19.92 -1.02
N PRO A 249 25.60 -20.20 0.25
CA PRO A 249 25.88 -21.52 0.84
C PRO A 249 24.61 -22.35 1.03
N ASP A 250 24.78 -23.67 1.25
CA ASP A 250 23.66 -24.56 1.60
C ASP A 250 23.19 -24.26 3.04
N LEU A 251 22.09 -23.49 3.15
CA LEU A 251 21.45 -23.12 4.38
C LEU A 251 20.03 -23.66 4.38
N GLU A 252 19.76 -24.59 5.28
CA GLU A 252 18.48 -25.28 5.36
C GLU A 252 17.58 -24.65 6.43
N ASP A 253 16.33 -24.38 6.06
CA ASP A 253 15.22 -24.20 6.98
C ASP A 253 14.41 -25.50 7.06
N TYR A 254 14.42 -26.14 8.24
CA TYR A 254 13.74 -27.41 8.51
C TYR A 254 12.55 -27.19 9.44
N ASP A 255 11.36 -27.63 9.00
CA ASP A 255 10.11 -27.47 9.73
C ASP A 255 9.40 -28.83 9.96
N TYR A 256 9.04 -29.08 11.21
CA TYR A 256 8.24 -30.22 11.66
C TYR A 256 7.37 -29.81 12.87
N PRO A 257 6.06 -30.08 12.85
CA PRO A 257 5.24 -30.68 11.80
C PRO A 257 4.94 -29.71 10.65
N GLY A 258 5.07 -30.20 9.39
CA GLY A 258 4.90 -29.41 8.18
C GLY A 258 3.44 -29.15 7.78
N ARG A 259 2.50 -29.72 8.51
CA ARG A 259 1.04 -29.55 8.35
C ARG A 259 0.49 -29.91 6.97
N PHE A 260 0.92 -31.08 6.44
CA PHE A 260 0.42 -31.61 5.17
C PHE A 260 0.24 -33.13 5.22
N THR A 261 -0.73 -33.63 4.48
CA THR A 261 -1.10 -35.06 4.42
C THR A 261 -0.77 -35.73 3.08
N ASP A 262 -0.35 -34.94 2.08
CA ASP A 262 0.11 -35.43 0.79
C ASP A 262 1.38 -34.72 0.33
N ARG A 263 2.17 -35.39 -0.51
CA ARG A 263 3.47 -34.87 -0.98
C ARG A 263 3.35 -33.66 -1.91
N GLY A 264 2.28 -33.57 -2.70
CA GLY A 264 2.04 -32.43 -3.59
C GLY A 264 1.88 -31.16 -2.79
N ARG A 265 1.06 -31.23 -1.73
CA ARG A 265 0.87 -30.15 -0.77
C ARG A 265 2.17 -29.78 -0.05
N GLY A 266 2.91 -30.78 0.45
CA GLY A 266 4.20 -30.56 1.10
C GLY A 266 5.21 -29.85 0.18
N LYS A 267 5.27 -30.22 -1.09
CA LYS A 267 6.13 -29.58 -2.10
C LYS A 267 5.74 -28.11 -2.31
N HIS A 268 4.43 -27.83 -2.47
CA HIS A 268 3.91 -26.47 -2.61
C HIS A 268 4.32 -25.61 -1.42
N LEU A 269 4.07 -26.06 -0.19
CA LEU A 269 4.42 -25.33 1.02
C LEU A 269 5.92 -25.09 1.19
N ALA A 270 6.75 -26.08 0.84
CA ALA A 270 8.21 -25.92 0.88
C ALA A 270 8.70 -24.91 -0.16
N GLN A 271 8.11 -24.90 -1.36
CA GLN A 271 8.42 -23.93 -2.40
C GLN A 271 8.07 -22.51 -1.95
N ARG A 272 6.83 -22.27 -1.46
CA ARG A 272 6.37 -20.95 -0.98
C ARG A 272 7.21 -20.47 0.19
N ALA A 273 7.61 -21.35 1.10
CA ALA A 273 8.50 -20.98 2.20
C ALA A 273 9.88 -20.55 1.70
N LEU A 274 10.46 -21.24 0.69
CA LEU A 274 11.74 -20.82 0.12
C LEU A 274 11.63 -19.47 -0.61
N GLU A 275 10.56 -19.26 -1.39
CA GLU A 275 10.28 -17.98 -2.06
C GLU A 275 10.18 -16.85 -1.03
N ARG A 276 9.47 -17.07 0.09
CA ARG A 276 9.36 -16.12 1.20
C ARG A 276 10.72 -15.79 1.81
N HIS A 277 11.59 -16.78 2.07
CA HIS A 277 12.93 -16.53 2.59
C HIS A 277 13.81 -15.75 1.63
N ARG A 278 13.53 -15.84 0.34
CA ARG A 278 14.38 -15.24 -0.69
C ARG A 278 13.84 -13.98 -1.33
N HIS A 279 12.68 -13.50 -0.91
CA HIS A 279 12.04 -12.31 -1.52
C HIS A 279 12.93 -11.05 -1.47
N ASP A 280 13.78 -10.93 -0.44
CA ASP A 280 14.70 -9.81 -0.23
C ASP A 280 16.18 -10.19 -0.42
N PHE A 281 16.46 -11.34 -1.09
CA PHE A 281 17.82 -11.72 -1.46
C PHE A 281 18.51 -10.65 -2.30
N GLN A 282 17.77 -10.04 -3.22
CA GLN A 282 18.15 -8.84 -3.96
C GLN A 282 17.14 -7.76 -3.66
N LEU A 283 17.54 -6.70 -2.99
CA LEU A 283 16.69 -5.57 -2.68
C LEU A 283 17.31 -4.31 -3.26
N ALA A 284 16.55 -3.63 -4.14
CA ALA A 284 16.91 -2.32 -4.64
C ALA A 284 16.19 -1.23 -3.84
N GLU A 285 16.91 -0.16 -3.52
CA GLU A 285 16.37 1.03 -2.88
C GLU A 285 16.65 2.25 -3.76
N GLY A 286 15.66 3.13 -3.89
CA GLY A 286 15.75 4.29 -4.75
C GLY A 286 14.97 5.49 -4.23
N GLU A 287 15.23 6.65 -4.82
CA GLU A 287 14.47 7.89 -4.60
C GLU A 287 13.99 8.43 -5.94
N SER A 288 12.78 8.96 -5.97
CA SER A 288 12.14 9.49 -7.17
C SER A 288 11.21 10.64 -6.83
N ASP A 289 10.99 11.53 -7.80
CA ASP A 289 9.91 12.51 -7.79
C ASP A 289 8.71 12.10 -8.65
N GLN A 290 8.67 10.84 -9.10
CA GLN A 290 7.58 10.28 -9.88
C GLN A 290 6.35 10.04 -8.99
N PRO A 291 5.26 10.81 -9.16
CA PRO A 291 4.07 10.71 -8.28
C PRO A 291 3.23 9.46 -8.54
N MET A 292 3.50 8.75 -9.66
CA MET A 292 2.73 7.57 -10.07
C MET A 292 3.25 6.26 -9.48
N LEU A 293 4.36 6.29 -8.72
CA LEU A 293 4.87 5.08 -8.10
C LEU A 293 3.86 4.54 -7.08
N CYS A 294 3.62 3.24 -7.16
CA CYS A 294 2.63 2.54 -6.34
C CYS A 294 3.15 1.14 -6.01
N SER A 295 2.98 0.68 -4.77
CA SER A 295 3.39 -0.67 -4.38
C SER A 295 2.59 -1.74 -5.14
N GLY A 296 3.17 -2.92 -5.35
CA GLY A 296 2.53 -3.97 -6.14
C GLY A 296 2.46 -3.66 -7.63
N HIS A 297 3.40 -2.87 -8.16
CA HIS A 297 3.53 -2.59 -9.58
C HIS A 297 4.96 -2.85 -10.04
N PHE A 298 5.12 -3.23 -11.31
CA PHE A 298 6.42 -3.28 -11.94
C PHE A 298 6.82 -1.93 -12.50
N LEU A 299 8.04 -1.50 -12.20
CA LEU A 299 8.70 -0.34 -12.76
C LEU A 299 9.83 -0.79 -13.70
N GLU A 300 9.84 -0.34 -14.93
CA GLU A 300 10.96 -0.51 -15.83
C GLU A 300 11.94 0.64 -15.63
N LEU A 301 13.12 0.34 -15.05
CA LEU A 301 14.21 1.29 -14.94
C LEU A 301 14.93 1.36 -16.28
N VAL A 302 15.14 2.58 -16.80
CA VAL A 302 15.86 2.83 -18.05
C VAL A 302 16.95 3.88 -17.85
N GLU A 303 17.92 3.94 -18.79
CA GLU A 303 18.99 4.93 -18.80
C GLU A 303 19.97 4.88 -17.59
N HIS A 304 19.94 3.80 -16.82
CA HIS A 304 20.93 3.63 -15.75
C HIS A 304 22.31 3.28 -16.35
N PRO A 305 23.44 3.87 -15.86
CA PRO A 305 24.79 3.60 -16.36
C PRO A 305 25.17 2.11 -16.29
N ARG A 306 24.64 1.39 -15.32
CA ARG A 306 24.76 -0.05 -15.20
C ARG A 306 23.65 -0.72 -16.02
N SER A 307 24.00 -1.24 -17.17
CA SER A 307 23.03 -1.78 -18.14
C SER A 307 22.22 -2.97 -17.61
N ASP A 308 22.81 -3.79 -16.72
CA ASP A 308 22.14 -4.94 -16.09
C ASP A 308 21.06 -4.54 -15.08
N TRP A 309 20.97 -3.26 -14.70
CA TRP A 309 19.90 -2.72 -13.84
C TRP A 309 18.73 -2.15 -14.65
N ASN A 310 18.91 -1.93 -15.95
CA ASN A 310 17.85 -1.47 -16.85
C ASN A 310 16.89 -2.65 -17.15
N GLN A 311 16.00 -2.94 -16.22
CA GLN A 311 15.06 -4.05 -16.24
C GLN A 311 13.81 -3.73 -15.42
N LEU A 312 12.88 -4.68 -15.36
CA LEU A 312 11.69 -4.58 -14.53
C LEU A 312 12.02 -4.84 -13.05
N TRP A 313 11.59 -3.93 -12.20
CA TRP A 313 11.68 -4.02 -10.74
C TRP A 313 10.28 -4.02 -10.14
N LEU A 314 9.99 -4.95 -9.23
CA LEU A 314 8.75 -4.94 -8.48
C LEU A 314 8.86 -3.98 -7.31
N LEU A 315 7.97 -2.99 -7.25
CA LEU A 315 7.86 -2.05 -6.13
C LEU A 315 7.16 -2.73 -4.97
N THR A 316 7.92 -3.18 -3.99
CA THR A 316 7.39 -3.91 -2.83
C THR A 316 6.92 -3.00 -1.71
N GLU A 317 7.59 -1.87 -1.53
CA GLU A 317 7.28 -0.87 -0.52
C GLU A 317 7.62 0.53 -1.03
N ILE A 318 6.79 1.52 -0.70
CA ILE A 318 7.01 2.92 -1.05
C ILE A 318 6.72 3.80 0.17
N HIS A 319 7.61 4.75 0.39
CA HIS A 319 7.41 5.87 1.30
C HIS A 319 7.19 7.14 0.50
N HIS A 320 6.01 7.73 0.66
CA HIS A 320 5.62 8.96 0.01
C HIS A 320 5.79 10.14 0.94
N GLN A 321 6.26 11.26 0.42
CA GLN A 321 6.30 12.54 1.13
C GLN A 321 6.01 13.67 0.15
N GLY A 322 5.18 14.62 0.58
CA GLY A 322 4.88 15.79 -0.20
C GLY A 322 4.66 17.02 0.68
N LYS A 323 5.10 18.18 0.19
CA LYS A 323 4.89 19.48 0.85
C LYS A 323 4.48 20.52 -0.16
N GLN A 324 3.48 21.34 0.19
CA GLN A 324 3.03 22.47 -0.60
C GLN A 324 2.78 23.70 0.27
N PRO A 325 3.84 24.38 0.74
CA PRO A 325 3.72 25.53 1.65
C PRO A 325 2.96 26.72 1.05
N GLN A 326 2.81 26.78 -0.28
CA GLN A 326 2.06 27.82 -0.98
C GLN A 326 0.58 27.89 -0.56
N VAL A 327 -0.01 26.84 -0.01
CA VAL A 327 -1.39 26.86 0.51
C VAL A 327 -1.55 27.83 1.69
N LEU A 328 -0.46 28.18 2.37
CA LEU A 328 -0.44 29.20 3.41
C LEU A 328 -0.46 30.62 2.83
N GLU A 329 0.02 30.83 1.61
CA GLU A 329 0.16 32.11 0.92
C GLU A 329 -1.03 32.44 0.02
N GLU A 330 -1.72 31.45 -0.55
CA GLU A 330 -2.84 31.61 -1.49
C GLU A 330 -3.96 32.53 -0.98
N SER A 331 -4.07 32.72 0.29
CA SER A 331 -5.07 33.56 0.90
C SER A 331 -4.70 35.06 0.96
N VAL A 332 -3.47 35.43 0.58
CA VAL A 332 -3.04 36.82 0.46
C VAL A 332 -3.38 37.43 -0.91
N THR A 333 -3.56 36.56 -1.93
CA THR A 333 -3.76 36.96 -3.32
C THR A 333 -5.19 36.80 -3.83
N ASN A 334 -6.20 36.85 -2.96
CA ASN A 334 -7.59 36.85 -3.41
C ASN A 334 -7.92 38.24 -3.99
N PRO A 335 -8.08 38.41 -5.33
CA PRO A 335 -8.31 39.73 -5.97
C PRO A 335 -9.56 40.45 -5.49
N SER A 336 -10.49 39.72 -4.84
CA SER A 336 -11.71 40.29 -4.28
C SER A 336 -11.50 41.16 -3.07
N ALA A 337 -10.34 41.10 -2.41
CA ALA A 337 -10.03 41.98 -1.25
C ALA A 337 -9.47 43.35 -1.67
N MET A 338 -9.05 43.52 -2.94
CA MET A 338 -8.51 44.80 -3.42
C MET A 338 -9.56 45.78 -3.95
N HIS A 339 -10.85 45.40 -4.01
CA HIS A 339 -11.89 46.27 -4.63
C HIS A 339 -12.72 47.06 -3.66
N ASN A 340 -12.41 47.08 -2.32
CA ASN A 340 -13.16 47.82 -1.32
C ASN A 340 -12.36 48.91 -0.59
N GLN A 341 -11.30 49.47 -1.20
CA GLN A 341 -10.79 50.78 -0.79
C GLN A 341 -11.27 51.84 -1.78
N ALA A 342 -12.48 52.31 -1.52
CA ALA A 342 -12.91 53.57 -2.14
C ALA A 342 -12.03 54.70 -1.62
N PRO A 343 -11.53 55.59 -2.48
CA PRO A 343 -10.76 56.76 -2.00
C PRO A 343 -11.70 57.70 -1.23
N SER A 344 -11.30 58.01 0.02
CA SER A 344 -11.90 59.07 0.81
C SER A 344 -11.80 60.44 0.03
N PRO A 345 -12.85 61.23 -0.03
CA PRO A 345 -12.76 62.53 -0.66
C PRO A 345 -11.88 63.47 0.19
N LEU A 346 -10.88 64.05 -0.46
CA LEU A 346 -10.10 65.16 0.06
C LEU A 346 -11.05 66.32 0.37
N ALA A 347 -11.18 66.67 1.65
CA ALA A 347 -11.74 67.96 2.07
C ALA A 347 -10.68 69.01 1.75
N GLY A 348 -11.04 69.91 0.84
CA GLY A 348 -10.31 71.15 0.62
C GLY A 348 -10.65 72.15 1.71
N GLU A 349 -9.65 72.80 2.23
CA GLU A 349 -9.40 74.22 2.38
C GLU A 349 -8.00 74.39 2.93
#